data_272052c55ea7dbbd77317713a5cd5e25
#
_entry.id   272052c55ea7dbbd77317713a5cd5e25
#
_cell.length_a   1.000
_cell.length_b   1.000
_cell.length_c   1.000
_cell.angle_alpha   90.00
_cell.angle_beta   90.00
_cell.angle_gamma   90.00
#
_symmetry.space_group_name_H-M   'P 1'
#
loop_
_entity.id
_entity.type
_entity.pdbx_description
1 polymer ?
#
loop_
_entity_poly.entity_id
_entity_poly.type
_entity_poly.pdbx_seq_one_letter_code
_entity_poly.pdbx_strand_id
1 'polypeptide(L)'
;MKKVINNRKAAIIGCGFVGSASAFSLMQSGLFSELVLIDANREKAEGEALDIAHGIPFARQMKIYAGDYDDIMDSAVIIVTAGANQKPEETRLDLVHKNVNIFKSIIPEIAKRDYQGILLIVANPVDILTYTALKLSGMPENRVIGSGTVLDTA
;
A
#
# COMPACT_ATOMS: atom_id res chain seq x y z
N MET A 1 -8.62 -17.18 13.87
CA MET A 1 -9.01 -17.83 12.58
C MET A 1 -8.33 -17.07 11.43
N LYS A 2 -7.58 -17.76 10.55
CA LYS A 2 -7.01 -17.12 9.35
C LYS A 2 -8.13 -16.61 8.48
N LYS A 3 -8.09 -15.32 8.10
CA LYS A 3 -9.05 -14.78 7.13
C LYS A 3 -8.81 -15.40 5.76
N VAL A 4 -9.87 -15.78 5.06
CA VAL A 4 -9.78 -16.27 3.68
C VAL A 4 -9.48 -15.08 2.77
N ILE A 5 -8.47 -15.22 1.94
CA ILE A 5 -8.07 -14.15 1.00
C ILE A 5 -9.15 -13.96 -0.06
N ASN A 6 -9.57 -12.70 -0.22
CA ASN A 6 -10.46 -12.27 -1.29
C ASN A 6 -9.60 -11.80 -2.48
N ASN A 7 -9.53 -12.61 -3.53
CA ASN A 7 -8.73 -12.33 -4.73
C ASN A 7 -9.20 -11.08 -5.50
N ARG A 8 -10.35 -10.52 -5.15
CA ARG A 8 -10.92 -9.32 -5.75
C ARG A 8 -10.80 -8.09 -4.86
N LYS A 9 -10.02 -8.16 -3.78
CA LYS A 9 -9.78 -7.08 -2.83
C LYS A 9 -8.31 -6.69 -2.81
N ALA A 10 -8.04 -5.38 -2.86
CA ALA A 10 -6.74 -4.80 -2.66
C ALA A 10 -6.78 -3.73 -1.57
N ALA A 11 -5.62 -3.40 -1.04
CA ALA A 11 -5.46 -2.29 -0.11
C ALA A 11 -4.23 -1.45 -0.48
N ILE A 12 -4.30 -0.15 -0.20
CA ILE A 12 -3.18 0.78 -0.35
C ILE A 12 -2.92 1.45 0.99
N ILE A 13 -1.68 1.42 1.46
CA ILE A 13 -1.22 2.12 2.65
C ILE A 13 -0.34 3.29 2.21
N GLY A 14 -0.83 4.49 2.44
CA GLY A 14 -0.26 5.75 2.00
C GLY A 14 -1.05 6.37 0.84
N CYS A 15 -1.80 7.45 1.12
CA CYS A 15 -2.62 8.18 0.14
C CYS A 15 -1.90 9.45 -0.34
N GLY A 16 -0.59 9.35 -0.58
CA GLY A 16 0.19 10.37 -1.29
C GLY A 16 -0.04 10.31 -2.79
N PHE A 17 0.70 11.09 -3.57
CA PHE A 17 0.54 11.12 -5.05
C PHE A 17 0.62 9.73 -5.69
N VAL A 18 1.57 8.90 -5.27
CA VAL A 18 1.72 7.55 -5.81
C VAL A 18 0.55 6.66 -5.40
N GLY A 19 0.13 6.71 -4.14
CA GLY A 19 -0.98 5.91 -3.63
C GLY A 19 -2.30 6.27 -4.30
N SER A 20 -2.62 7.57 -4.42
CA SER A 20 -3.83 8.05 -5.07
C SER A 20 -3.86 7.73 -6.56
N ALA A 21 -2.73 7.92 -7.27
CA ALA A 21 -2.61 7.55 -8.67
C ALA A 21 -2.77 6.04 -8.89
N SER A 22 -2.19 5.22 -8.00
CA SER A 22 -2.34 3.77 -8.02
C SER A 22 -3.78 3.35 -7.78
N ALA A 23 -4.45 3.96 -6.79
CA ALA A 23 -5.86 3.69 -6.48
C ALA A 23 -6.77 4.02 -7.67
N PHE A 24 -6.56 5.16 -8.30
CA PHE A 24 -7.31 5.55 -9.50
C PHE A 24 -7.09 4.58 -10.67
N SER A 25 -5.84 4.19 -10.92
CA SER A 25 -5.50 3.23 -11.98
C SER A 25 -6.12 1.85 -11.71
N LEU A 26 -6.12 1.38 -10.47
CA LEU A 26 -6.76 0.12 -10.08
C LEU A 26 -8.27 0.18 -10.25
N MET A 27 -8.91 1.31 -9.92
CA MET A 27 -10.33 1.53 -10.15
C MET A 27 -10.67 1.42 -11.64
N GLN A 28 -9.90 2.07 -12.51
CA GLN A 28 -10.11 2.00 -13.95
C GLN A 28 -9.87 0.60 -14.54
N SER A 29 -8.89 -0.13 -14.01
CA SER A 29 -8.53 -1.47 -14.52
C SER A 29 -9.61 -2.52 -14.35
N GLY A 30 -10.46 -2.37 -13.33
CA GLY A 30 -11.47 -3.36 -12.95
C GLY A 30 -10.90 -4.70 -12.45
N LEU A 31 -9.61 -4.75 -12.08
CA LEU A 31 -8.95 -5.94 -11.52
C LEU A 31 -9.55 -6.35 -10.18
N PHE A 32 -9.95 -5.37 -9.37
CA PHE A 32 -10.51 -5.58 -8.05
C PHE A 32 -11.96 -5.09 -7.98
N SER A 33 -12.72 -5.62 -7.06
CA SER A 33 -14.08 -5.18 -6.74
C SER A 33 -14.16 -4.42 -5.41
N GLU A 34 -13.07 -4.45 -4.64
CA GLU A 34 -12.95 -3.75 -3.37
C GLU A 34 -11.53 -3.19 -3.21
N LEU A 35 -11.45 -1.91 -2.83
CA LEU A 35 -10.20 -1.20 -2.56
C LEU A 35 -10.30 -0.45 -1.24
N VAL A 36 -9.38 -0.76 -0.33
CA VAL A 36 -9.29 -0.09 0.98
C VAL A 36 -8.10 0.86 0.97
N LEU A 37 -8.32 2.10 1.39
CA LEU A 37 -7.28 3.09 1.53
C LEU A 37 -6.97 3.34 3.00
N ILE A 38 -5.69 3.36 3.34
CA ILE A 38 -5.19 3.68 4.68
C ILE A 38 -4.14 4.79 4.56
N ASP A 39 -4.25 5.79 5.41
CA ASP A 39 -3.22 6.82 5.60
C ASP A 39 -3.10 7.16 7.09
N ALA A 40 -1.95 7.66 7.51
CA ALA A 40 -1.75 8.19 8.85
C ALA A 40 -2.72 9.37 9.15
N ASN A 41 -3.05 10.14 8.12
CA ASN A 41 -4.13 11.11 8.14
C ASN A 41 -5.40 10.46 7.59
N ARG A 42 -6.30 10.05 8.48
CA ARG A 42 -7.57 9.38 8.13
C ARG A 42 -8.46 10.24 7.23
N GLU A 43 -8.57 11.53 7.51
CA GLU A 43 -9.38 12.46 6.70
C GLU A 43 -8.89 12.52 5.26
N LYS A 44 -7.57 12.44 5.06
CA LYS A 44 -6.98 12.36 3.73
C LYS A 44 -7.38 11.06 3.01
N ALA A 45 -7.30 9.92 3.67
CA ALA A 45 -7.74 8.65 3.08
C ALA A 45 -9.23 8.66 2.72
N GLU A 46 -10.07 9.25 3.57
CA GLU A 46 -11.51 9.42 3.31
C GLU A 46 -11.77 10.33 2.11
N GLY A 47 -11.08 11.47 2.04
CA GLY A 47 -11.17 12.39 0.90
C GLY A 47 -10.77 11.74 -0.42
N GLU A 48 -9.62 11.05 -0.46
CA GLU A 48 -9.15 10.33 -1.64
C GLU A 48 -10.11 9.20 -2.05
N ALA A 49 -10.64 8.45 -1.09
CA ALA A 49 -11.60 7.39 -1.37
C ALA A 49 -12.88 7.92 -2.01
N LEU A 50 -13.41 9.04 -1.50
CA LEU A 50 -14.59 9.71 -2.05
C LEU A 50 -14.32 10.26 -3.46
N ASP A 51 -13.19 10.92 -3.65
CA ASP A 51 -12.82 11.52 -4.94
C ASP A 51 -12.68 10.46 -6.03
N ILE A 52 -11.97 9.36 -5.74
CA ILE A 52 -11.82 8.24 -6.68
C ILE A 52 -13.18 7.56 -6.93
N ALA A 53 -14.03 7.43 -5.91
CA ALA A 53 -15.35 6.83 -6.05
C ALA A 53 -16.27 7.60 -7.03
N HIS A 54 -16.08 8.91 -7.20
CA HIS A 54 -16.80 9.70 -8.21
C HIS A 54 -16.49 9.26 -9.65
N GLY A 55 -15.37 8.58 -9.88
CA GLY A 55 -15.02 8.00 -11.18
C GLY A 55 -15.70 6.66 -11.49
N ILE A 56 -16.26 5.96 -10.48
CA ILE A 56 -16.86 4.62 -10.63
C ILE A 56 -17.97 4.55 -11.71
N PRO A 57 -18.85 5.55 -11.88
CA PRO A 57 -19.87 5.52 -12.93
C PRO A 57 -19.31 5.35 -14.35
N PHE A 58 -18.03 5.70 -14.56
CA PHE A 58 -17.34 5.59 -15.85
C PHE A 58 -16.43 4.37 -15.95
N ALA A 59 -16.40 3.52 -14.93
CA ALA A 59 -15.55 2.35 -14.81
C ALA A 59 -16.35 1.10 -14.38
N ARG A 60 -15.67 0.04 -13.98
CA ARG A 60 -16.33 -1.12 -13.38
C ARG A 60 -16.68 -0.84 -11.92
N GLN A 61 -17.78 -1.39 -11.46
CA GLN A 61 -18.21 -1.25 -10.07
C GLN A 61 -17.13 -1.75 -9.11
N MET A 62 -16.76 -0.89 -8.16
CA MET A 62 -15.79 -1.16 -7.11
C MET A 62 -16.25 -0.47 -5.83
N LYS A 63 -16.13 -1.16 -4.70
CA LYS A 63 -16.28 -0.56 -3.38
C LYS A 63 -14.96 0.05 -2.97
N ILE A 64 -14.90 1.39 -2.81
CA ILE A 64 -13.70 2.11 -2.38
C ILE A 64 -14.03 2.84 -1.07
N TYR A 65 -13.17 2.69 -0.06
CA TYR A 65 -13.36 3.34 1.24
C TYR A 65 -12.04 3.46 2.02
N ALA A 66 -12.01 4.41 2.95
CA ALA A 66 -10.96 4.49 3.95
C ALA A 66 -11.23 3.49 5.07
N GLY A 67 -10.27 2.64 5.36
CA GLY A 67 -10.37 1.59 6.38
C GLY A 67 -9.24 1.63 7.40
N ASP A 68 -9.15 0.57 8.17
CA ASP A 68 -8.06 0.32 9.11
C ASP A 68 -7.34 -1.02 8.83
N TYR A 69 -6.37 -1.39 9.66
CA TYR A 69 -5.60 -2.61 9.45
C TYR A 69 -6.43 -3.90 9.56
N ASP A 70 -7.55 -3.89 10.26
CA ASP A 70 -8.41 -5.07 10.34
C ASP A 70 -9.23 -5.29 9.07
N ASP A 71 -9.52 -4.20 8.34
CA ASP A 71 -10.25 -4.23 7.08
C ASP A 71 -9.44 -4.82 5.92
N ILE A 72 -8.11 -4.78 5.99
CA ILE A 72 -7.23 -5.17 4.86
C ILE A 72 -6.66 -6.58 4.95
N MET A 73 -6.95 -7.32 6.02
CA MET A 73 -6.31 -8.63 6.28
C MET A 73 -6.76 -9.76 5.36
N ASP A 74 -7.86 -9.59 4.66
CA ASP A 74 -8.37 -10.51 3.63
C ASP A 74 -8.03 -10.05 2.19
N SER A 75 -7.31 -8.95 2.03
CA SER A 75 -6.88 -8.46 0.71
C SER A 75 -5.92 -9.43 0.02
N ALA A 76 -6.05 -9.59 -1.30
CA ALA A 76 -5.09 -10.36 -2.09
C ALA A 76 -3.71 -9.69 -2.11
N VAL A 77 -3.69 -8.37 -2.18
CA VAL A 77 -2.46 -7.57 -2.16
C VAL A 77 -2.64 -6.33 -1.28
N ILE A 78 -1.63 -6.07 -0.46
CA ILE A 78 -1.46 -4.80 0.24
C ILE A 78 -0.29 -4.06 -0.43
N ILE A 79 -0.57 -2.87 -0.96
CA ILE A 79 0.40 -2.02 -1.63
C ILE A 79 0.84 -0.94 -0.66
N VAL A 80 2.14 -0.88 -0.36
CA VAL A 80 2.71 0.13 0.55
C VAL A 80 3.41 1.20 -0.27
N THR A 81 2.77 2.35 -0.35
CA THR A 81 3.28 3.57 -0.98
C THR A 81 3.65 4.64 0.04
N ALA A 82 3.41 4.36 1.33
CA ALA A 82 3.70 5.27 2.42
C ALA A 82 5.19 5.55 2.52
N GLY A 83 5.55 6.83 2.49
CA GLY A 83 6.91 7.29 2.59
C GLY A 83 6.96 8.81 2.69
N ALA A 84 8.04 9.34 3.25
CA ALA A 84 8.32 10.76 3.28
C ALA A 84 8.94 11.22 1.96
N ASN A 85 8.63 12.43 1.53
CA ASN A 85 9.32 13.09 0.45
C ASN A 85 10.65 13.66 0.95
N GLN A 86 11.68 13.63 0.10
CA GLN A 86 12.95 14.25 0.38
C GLN A 86 12.78 15.77 0.40
N LYS A 87 13.29 16.42 1.46
CA LYS A 87 13.36 17.89 1.54
C LYS A 87 14.63 18.38 0.84
N PRO A 88 14.67 19.64 0.37
CA PRO A 88 15.83 20.18 -0.36
C PRO A 88 17.18 20.07 0.36
N GLU A 89 17.18 20.11 1.69
CA GLU A 89 18.40 20.06 2.53
C GLU A 89 18.69 18.66 3.09
N GLU A 90 17.89 17.66 2.75
CA GLU A 90 18.05 16.30 3.27
C GLU A 90 18.92 15.45 2.36
N THR A 91 19.79 14.65 2.98
CA THR A 91 20.54 13.63 2.26
C THR A 91 19.66 12.42 1.93
N ARG A 92 20.10 11.60 0.97
CA ARG A 92 19.43 10.30 0.68
C ARG A 92 19.40 9.38 1.91
N LEU A 93 20.42 9.47 2.77
CA LEU A 93 20.50 8.65 3.97
C LEU A 93 19.45 9.07 5.00
N ASP A 94 19.19 10.38 5.15
CA ASP A 94 18.14 10.88 6.03
C ASP A 94 16.76 10.40 5.58
N LEU A 95 16.52 10.39 4.27
CA LEU A 95 15.28 9.86 3.69
C LEU A 95 15.11 8.36 3.97
N VAL A 96 16.19 7.56 3.83
CA VAL A 96 16.18 6.14 4.18
C VAL A 96 15.78 5.95 5.64
N HIS A 97 16.42 6.66 6.56
CA HIS A 97 16.10 6.56 7.99
C HIS A 97 14.64 6.90 8.30
N LYS A 98 14.11 7.97 7.69
CA LYS A 98 12.71 8.35 7.85
C LYS A 98 11.77 7.25 7.36
N ASN A 99 12.01 6.75 6.16
CA ASN A 99 11.13 5.75 5.56
C ASN A 99 11.22 4.40 6.26
N VAL A 100 12.39 4.00 6.75
CA VAL A 100 12.53 2.82 7.62
C VAL A 100 11.72 2.99 8.91
N ASN A 101 11.70 4.19 9.52
CA ASN A 101 10.90 4.44 10.71
C ASN A 101 9.39 4.40 10.42
N ILE A 102 8.94 4.89 9.26
CA ILE A 102 7.55 4.75 8.81
C ILE A 102 7.22 3.25 8.67
N PHE A 103 8.07 2.46 8.05
CA PHE A 103 7.87 1.02 7.89
C PHE A 103 7.84 0.27 9.22
N LYS A 104 8.64 0.70 10.20
CA LYS A 104 8.57 0.16 11.58
C LYS A 104 7.23 0.42 12.27
N SER A 105 6.45 1.40 11.84
CA SER A 105 5.10 1.63 12.35
C SER A 105 4.03 0.87 11.58
N ILE A 106 4.24 0.58 10.29
CA ILE A 106 3.25 -0.05 9.40
C ILE A 106 3.37 -1.58 9.43
N ILE A 107 4.56 -2.09 9.17
CA ILE A 107 4.76 -3.52 8.91
C ILE A 107 4.42 -4.41 10.10
N PRO A 108 4.76 -4.05 11.36
CA PRO A 108 4.34 -4.83 12.52
C PRO A 108 2.82 -4.89 12.69
N GLU A 109 2.06 -3.85 12.27
CA GLU A 109 0.60 -3.88 12.30
C GLU A 109 0.01 -4.94 11.38
N ILE A 110 0.65 -5.18 10.25
CA ILE A 110 0.28 -6.23 9.29
C ILE A 110 0.71 -7.61 9.83
N ALA A 111 1.95 -7.71 10.33
CA ALA A 111 2.56 -8.95 10.80
C ALA A 111 1.80 -9.57 11.98
N LYS A 112 1.44 -8.76 13.00
CA LYS A 112 0.72 -9.24 14.18
C LYS A 112 -0.67 -9.81 13.89
N ARG A 113 -1.22 -9.54 12.72
CA ARG A 113 -2.52 -10.04 12.24
C ARG A 113 -2.42 -11.27 11.35
N ASP A 114 -1.23 -11.85 11.18
CA ASP A 114 -0.97 -13.06 10.38
C ASP A 114 -1.50 -12.93 8.93
N TYR A 115 -1.20 -11.80 8.26
CA TYR A 115 -1.60 -11.56 6.88
C TYR A 115 -1.09 -12.63 5.92
N GLN A 116 -1.95 -13.15 5.06
CA GLN A 116 -1.66 -14.30 4.19
C GLN A 116 -1.53 -13.95 2.70
N GLY A 117 -1.81 -12.71 2.31
CA GLY A 117 -1.69 -12.24 0.91
C GLY A 117 -0.29 -11.78 0.54
N ILE A 118 -0.20 -10.99 -0.51
CA ILE A 118 1.05 -10.41 -1.04
C ILE A 118 1.24 -9.00 -0.50
N LEU A 119 2.44 -8.71 -0.04
CA LEU A 119 2.87 -7.37 0.34
C LEU A 119 3.73 -6.78 -0.78
N LEU A 120 3.22 -5.73 -1.44
CA LEU A 120 3.89 -5.04 -2.53
C LEU A 120 4.42 -3.69 -2.06
N ILE A 121 5.74 -3.52 -2.13
CA ILE A 121 6.44 -2.30 -1.70
C ILE A 121 6.73 -1.44 -2.93
N VAL A 122 6.25 -0.20 -2.89
CA VAL A 122 6.41 0.80 -3.96
C VAL A 122 7.18 2.04 -3.46
N ALA A 123 7.19 2.28 -2.16
CA ALA A 123 7.91 3.40 -1.55
C ALA A 123 9.41 3.31 -1.76
N ASN A 124 10.06 4.46 -2.01
CA ASN A 124 11.50 4.55 -2.23
C ASN A 124 12.30 4.80 -0.92
N PRO A 125 13.52 4.27 -0.81
CA PRO A 125 14.20 3.37 -1.76
C PRO A 125 13.66 1.93 -1.68
N VAL A 126 13.15 1.42 -2.80
CA VAL A 126 12.37 0.18 -2.85
C VAL A 126 13.12 -1.03 -2.30
N ASP A 127 14.36 -1.25 -2.69
CA ASP A 127 15.12 -2.43 -2.28
C ASP A 127 15.34 -2.49 -0.76
N ILE A 128 15.73 -1.35 -0.18
CA ILE A 128 15.96 -1.24 1.27
C ILE A 128 14.64 -1.42 2.02
N LEU A 129 13.55 -0.82 1.55
CA LEU A 129 12.25 -0.90 2.20
C LEU A 129 11.60 -2.27 2.02
N THR A 130 11.81 -2.93 0.89
CA THR A 130 11.38 -4.33 0.68
C THR A 130 12.11 -5.27 1.64
N TYR A 131 13.43 -5.13 1.77
CA TYR A 131 14.20 -5.90 2.73
C TYR A 131 13.77 -5.63 4.18
N THR A 132 13.53 -4.36 4.50
CA THR A 132 13.01 -3.95 5.82
C THR A 132 11.64 -4.58 6.10
N ALA A 133 10.73 -4.53 5.11
CA ALA A 133 9.41 -5.14 5.22
C ALA A 133 9.49 -6.66 5.41
N LEU A 134 10.36 -7.34 4.66
CA LEU A 134 10.59 -8.78 4.81
C LEU A 134 11.06 -9.13 6.23
N LYS A 135 12.04 -8.39 6.75
CA LYS A 135 12.59 -8.65 8.10
C LYS A 135 11.60 -8.35 9.21
N LEU A 136 10.82 -7.26 9.09
CA LEU A 136 9.85 -6.86 10.11
C LEU A 136 8.57 -7.71 10.08
N SER A 137 8.17 -8.20 8.90
CA SER A 137 6.94 -8.99 8.77
C SER A 137 7.11 -10.45 9.14
N GLY A 138 8.32 -11.00 8.97
CA GLY A 138 8.54 -12.44 9.08
C GLY A 138 7.78 -13.28 8.03
N MET A 139 7.24 -12.63 6.99
CA MET A 139 6.52 -13.30 5.91
C MET A 139 7.50 -14.08 5.01
N PRO A 140 7.03 -15.13 4.32
CA PRO A 140 7.82 -15.81 3.30
C PRO A 140 8.28 -14.83 2.19
N GLU A 141 9.52 -15.01 1.70
CA GLU A 141 10.13 -14.11 0.70
C GLU A 141 9.29 -13.97 -0.58
N ASN A 142 8.66 -15.04 -1.03
CA ASN A 142 7.81 -15.04 -2.21
C ASN A 142 6.49 -14.27 -2.05
N ARG A 143 6.22 -13.72 -0.87
CA ARG A 143 5.04 -12.88 -0.60
C ARG A 143 5.38 -11.42 -0.27
N VAL A 144 6.66 -11.05 -0.28
CA VAL A 144 7.10 -9.66 -0.10
C VAL A 144 7.85 -9.22 -1.35
N ILE A 145 7.22 -8.36 -2.15
CA ILE A 145 7.69 -7.99 -3.49
C ILE A 145 7.98 -6.50 -3.51
N GLY A 146 9.12 -6.11 -4.10
CA GLY A 146 9.46 -4.73 -4.38
C GLY A 146 9.21 -4.38 -5.85
N SER A 147 8.48 -3.29 -6.12
CA SER A 147 8.27 -2.75 -7.46
C SER A 147 9.35 -1.72 -7.79
N GLY A 148 10.62 -2.16 -7.93
CA GLY A 148 11.76 -1.28 -8.14
C GLY A 148 12.06 -0.97 -9.60
N THR A 149 12.32 -2.00 -10.39
CA THR A 149 12.85 -1.87 -11.75
C THR A 149 11.80 -1.94 -12.86
N VAL A 150 10.53 -2.07 -12.52
CA VAL A 150 9.44 -2.20 -13.52
C VAL A 150 9.39 -0.99 -14.45
N LEU A 151 9.58 0.22 -13.91
CA LEU A 151 9.59 1.45 -14.70
C LEU A 151 10.82 1.54 -15.60
N ASP A 152 11.98 1.11 -15.10
CA ASP A 152 13.28 1.24 -15.80
C ASP A 152 13.45 0.20 -16.92
N THR A 153 12.64 -0.85 -16.92
CA THR A 153 12.68 -1.95 -17.91
C THR A 153 11.53 -1.90 -18.94
N ALA A 154 10.65 -0.88 -18.84
CA ALA A 154 9.49 -0.73 -19.71
C ALA A 154 9.84 -0.12 -21.08
#